data_e4fee965c63234bbe87d845943b197fd
#
_entry.id   e4fee965c63234bbe87d845943b197fd
#
_cell.length_a   1.000
_cell.length_b   1.000
_cell.length_c   1.000
_cell.angle_alpha   90.00
_cell.angle_beta   90.00
_cell.angle_gamma   90.00
#
_symmetry.space_group_name_H-M   'P 1'
#
loop_
_entity.id
_entity.type
_entity.pdbx_description
1 polymer ?
#
loop_
_entity_poly.entity_id
_entity_poly.type
_entity_poly.pdbx_seq_one_letter_code
_entity_poly.pdbx_strand_id
1 'polypeptide(L)'
;MGKKLYVGNLSFGTNEDSLRNLFQAYGTVASAKIITDRDSGQSKGFAFVEMGSDDEARAAIAGTNGTDLDGRQIKVNEAMDKPRRDDR
;
A
#
# COMPACT_ATOMS: atom_id res chain seq x y z
N MET A 1 2.96 -14.76 0.39
CA MET A 1 2.68 -14.37 1.74
C MET A 1 2.13 -12.98 1.76
N GLY A 2 1.41 -12.66 2.78
CA GLY A 2 0.59 -11.49 2.81
C GLY A 2 1.22 -10.24 3.35
N LYS A 3 2.53 -10.08 3.28
CA LYS A 3 3.18 -8.89 3.83
C LYS A 3 3.12 -7.68 2.92
N LYS A 4 2.91 -7.89 1.64
CA LYS A 4 2.91 -6.81 0.67
C LYS A 4 1.49 -6.38 0.40
N LEU A 5 1.25 -5.08 0.42
CA LEU A 5 -0.08 -4.51 0.29
C LEU A 5 -0.16 -3.63 -0.94
N TYR A 6 -1.29 -3.69 -1.61
CA TYR A 6 -1.62 -2.77 -2.68
C TYR A 6 -2.48 -1.66 -2.09
N VAL A 7 -2.11 -0.41 -2.37
CA VAL A 7 -2.85 0.75 -1.91
C VAL A 7 -3.28 1.55 -3.13
N GLY A 8 -4.57 1.60 -3.37
CA GLY A 8 -5.11 2.27 -4.54
C GLY A 8 -5.94 3.49 -4.21
N ASN A 9 -6.33 4.19 -5.25
CA ASN A 9 -7.14 5.40 -5.16
C ASN A 9 -6.46 6.51 -4.36
N LEU A 10 -5.14 6.63 -4.53
CA LEU A 10 -4.38 7.64 -3.83
C LEU A 10 -4.54 9.01 -4.49
N SER A 11 -4.45 10.04 -3.66
CA SER A 11 -4.30 11.39 -4.18
C SER A 11 -2.95 11.53 -4.90
N PHE A 12 -2.92 12.30 -5.96
CA PHE A 12 -1.67 12.53 -6.67
C PHE A 12 -0.65 13.26 -5.80
N GLY A 13 -1.09 13.94 -4.75
CA GLY A 13 -0.19 14.62 -3.83
C GLY A 13 0.33 13.75 -2.71
N THR A 14 -0.16 12.52 -2.57
CA THR A 14 0.30 11.62 -1.53
C THR A 14 1.72 11.17 -1.83
N ASN A 15 2.57 11.18 -0.80
CA ASN A 15 3.96 10.75 -0.97
C ASN A 15 4.24 9.55 -0.08
N GLU A 16 5.46 9.03 -0.20
CA GLU A 16 5.84 7.83 0.53
C GLU A 16 5.86 8.04 2.03
N ASP A 17 6.25 9.23 2.47
CA ASP A 17 6.26 9.52 3.90
C ASP A 17 4.85 9.47 4.48
N SER A 18 3.87 10.02 3.77
CA SER A 18 2.48 9.96 4.21
C SER A 18 1.99 8.53 4.33
N LEU A 19 2.31 7.70 3.34
CA LEU A 19 1.94 6.30 3.37
C LEU A 19 2.59 5.59 4.54
N ARG A 20 3.89 5.80 4.72
CA ARG A 20 4.61 5.15 5.79
C ARG A 20 4.04 5.53 7.14
N ASN A 21 3.77 6.81 7.35
CA ASN A 21 3.19 7.27 8.60
C ASN A 21 1.84 6.64 8.87
N LEU A 22 1.01 6.54 7.85
CA LEU A 22 -0.30 5.92 8.01
C LEU A 22 -0.18 4.45 8.41
N PHE A 23 0.68 3.72 7.73
CA PHE A 23 0.79 2.29 7.96
C PHE A 23 1.58 1.94 9.20
N GLN A 24 2.48 2.82 9.65
CA GLN A 24 3.23 2.58 10.87
C GLN A 24 2.34 2.48 12.11
N ALA A 25 1.15 3.04 12.04
CA ALA A 25 0.21 2.91 13.15
C ALA A 25 -0.24 1.46 13.37
N TYR A 26 -0.04 0.61 12.37
CA TYR A 26 -0.51 -0.77 12.43
C TYR A 26 0.62 -1.79 12.49
N GLY A 27 1.87 -1.33 12.39
CA GLY A 27 2.99 -2.23 12.48
C GLY A 27 4.21 -1.65 11.80
N THR A 28 5.26 -2.45 11.71
CA THR A 28 6.50 -2.03 11.08
C THR A 28 6.33 -1.98 9.57
N VAL A 29 6.71 -0.86 8.98
CA VAL A 29 6.69 -0.71 7.53
C VAL A 29 8.09 -1.01 7.00
N ALA A 30 8.24 -2.11 6.28
CA ALA A 30 9.52 -2.48 5.72
C ALA A 30 9.84 -1.64 4.50
N SER A 31 8.85 -1.32 3.67
CA SER A 31 9.04 -0.45 2.54
C SER A 31 7.70 0.16 2.12
N ALA A 32 7.78 1.31 1.47
CA ALA A 32 6.61 1.96 0.89
C ALA A 32 7.06 2.62 -0.40
N LYS A 33 6.34 2.33 -1.49
CA LYS A 33 6.73 2.85 -2.78
C LYS A 33 5.51 3.25 -3.57
N ILE A 34 5.46 4.51 -3.97
CA ILE A 34 4.39 5.01 -4.84
C ILE A 34 4.80 4.78 -6.28
N ILE A 35 3.87 4.24 -7.05
CA ILE A 35 4.13 3.97 -8.46
C ILE A 35 3.85 5.25 -9.25
N THR A 36 4.82 5.64 -10.06
CA THR A 36 4.70 6.88 -10.82
C THR A 36 4.73 6.59 -12.31
N ASP A 37 4.15 7.52 -13.06
CA ASP A 37 4.21 7.45 -14.52
C ASP A 37 5.62 7.81 -14.96
N ARG A 38 6.18 6.96 -15.79
CA ARG A 38 7.54 7.13 -16.25
C ARG A 38 7.71 8.40 -17.08
N ASP A 39 6.71 8.76 -17.85
CA ASP A 39 6.80 9.89 -18.76
C ASP A 39 6.60 11.21 -18.04
N SER A 40 5.60 11.30 -17.19
CA SER A 40 5.25 12.55 -16.54
C SER A 40 5.83 12.69 -15.15
N GLY A 41 6.21 11.58 -14.52
CA GLY A 41 6.68 11.59 -13.14
C GLY A 41 5.59 11.70 -12.11
N GLN A 42 4.35 11.72 -12.53
CA GLN A 42 3.23 11.84 -11.60
C GLN A 42 2.83 10.49 -11.04
N SER A 43 2.26 10.51 -9.83
CA SER A 43 1.73 9.33 -9.23
C SER A 43 0.61 8.75 -10.08
N LYS A 44 0.60 7.43 -10.22
CA LYS A 44 -0.49 6.75 -10.92
C LYS A 44 -1.70 6.53 -10.03
N GLY A 45 -1.62 6.97 -8.79
CA GLY A 45 -2.73 6.82 -7.86
C GLY A 45 -2.72 5.50 -7.10
N PHE A 46 -1.61 4.78 -7.14
CA PHE A 46 -1.50 3.58 -6.33
C PHE A 46 -0.06 3.36 -5.89
N ALA A 47 0.09 2.52 -4.89
CA ALA A 47 1.39 2.27 -4.28
C ALA A 47 1.43 0.86 -3.72
N PHE A 48 2.63 0.44 -3.35
CA PHE A 48 2.84 -0.81 -2.65
C PHE A 48 3.50 -0.53 -1.32
N VAL A 49 3.02 -1.20 -0.29
CA VAL A 49 3.59 -1.09 1.06
C VAL A 49 3.89 -2.51 1.53
N GLU A 50 5.10 -2.70 2.05
CA GLU A 50 5.47 -3.99 2.61
C GLU A 50 5.59 -3.86 4.12
N MET A 51 4.84 -4.68 4.84
CA MET A 51 4.87 -4.69 6.31
C MET A 51 5.87 -5.71 6.80
N GLY A 52 6.16 -5.67 8.10
CA GLY A 52 7.16 -6.56 8.67
C GLY A 52 6.69 -7.98 8.85
N SER A 53 5.39 -8.20 8.91
CA SER A 53 4.85 -9.55 9.09
C SER A 53 3.46 -9.63 8.49
N ASP A 54 2.99 -10.87 8.32
CA ASP A 54 1.63 -11.11 7.79
C ASP A 54 0.57 -10.53 8.73
N ASP A 55 0.76 -10.67 10.03
CA ASP A 55 -0.21 -10.17 11.00
C ASP A 55 -0.30 -8.65 10.93
N GLU A 56 0.84 -7.98 10.82
CA GLU A 56 0.85 -6.52 10.69
C GLU A 56 0.19 -6.08 9.40
N ALA A 57 0.42 -6.83 8.32
CA ALA A 57 -0.22 -6.52 7.05
C ALA A 57 -1.73 -6.62 7.15
N ARG A 58 -2.24 -7.67 7.80
CA ARG A 58 -3.67 -7.81 7.99
C ARG A 58 -4.26 -6.69 8.81
N ALA A 59 -3.57 -6.32 9.88
CA ALA A 59 -4.03 -5.21 10.73
C ALA A 59 -4.07 -3.92 9.93
N ALA A 60 -3.06 -3.71 9.10
CA ALA A 60 -3.00 -2.51 8.26
C ALA A 60 -4.15 -2.47 7.27
N ILE A 61 -4.44 -3.60 6.61
CA ILE A 61 -5.56 -3.65 5.68
C ILE A 61 -6.86 -3.29 6.41
N ALA A 62 -7.09 -3.94 7.55
CA ALA A 62 -8.33 -3.73 8.28
C ALA A 62 -8.49 -2.30 8.76
N GLY A 63 -7.37 -1.65 9.11
CA GLY A 63 -7.43 -0.31 9.66
C GLY A 63 -7.35 0.80 8.65
N THR A 64 -6.82 0.55 7.46
CA THR A 64 -6.61 1.62 6.49
C THR A 64 -7.53 1.53 5.27
N ASN A 65 -8.03 0.35 4.94
CA ASN A 65 -8.90 0.21 3.78
C ASN A 65 -10.17 1.02 4.00
N GLY A 66 -10.44 1.92 3.05
CA GLY A 66 -11.62 2.76 3.12
C GLY A 66 -11.47 4.02 3.95
N THR A 67 -10.27 4.30 4.45
CA THR A 67 -10.05 5.55 5.18
C THR A 67 -9.62 6.66 4.24
N ASP A 68 -9.75 7.88 4.71
CA ASP A 68 -9.35 9.04 3.91
C ASP A 68 -7.87 9.31 4.09
N LEU A 69 -7.18 9.55 2.99
CA LEU A 69 -5.80 10.00 3.00
C LEU A 69 -5.67 11.10 1.97
N ASP A 70 -5.27 12.28 2.42
CA ASP A 70 -5.11 13.45 1.55
C ASP A 70 -6.38 13.75 0.75
N GLY A 71 -7.53 13.54 1.37
CA GLY A 71 -8.82 13.87 0.78
C GLY A 71 -9.40 12.80 -0.12
N ARG A 72 -8.80 11.63 -0.18
CA ARG A 72 -9.33 10.54 -0.98
C ARG A 72 -9.45 9.28 -0.14
N GLN A 73 -10.50 8.54 -0.39
CA GLN A 73 -10.71 7.28 0.30
C GLN A 73 -9.88 6.20 -0.37
N ILE A 74 -8.86 5.71 0.32
CA ILE A 74 -7.95 4.74 -0.26
C ILE A 74 -8.49 3.33 -0.15
N LYS A 75 -7.98 2.47 -1.01
CA LYS A 75 -8.32 1.05 -1.02
C LYS A 75 -7.05 0.26 -0.77
N VAL A 76 -7.12 -0.64 0.20
CA VAL A 76 -5.95 -1.41 0.60
C VAL A 76 -6.30 -2.89 0.54
N ASN A 77 -5.49 -3.64 -0.19
CA ASN A 77 -5.66 -5.06 -0.32
C ASN A 77 -4.31 -5.74 -0.28
N GLU A 78 -4.34 -7.03 -0.04
CA GLU A 78 -3.12 -7.82 -0.13
C GLU A 78 -2.64 -7.84 -1.58
N ALA A 79 -1.35 -7.55 -1.78
CA ALA A 79 -0.77 -7.58 -3.12
C ALA A 79 -0.14 -8.94 -3.37
N MET A 80 -0.35 -9.44 -4.58
CA MET A 80 0.27 -10.68 -4.99
C MET A 80 1.61 -10.38 -5.62
N ASP A 81 2.65 -10.88 -4.99
CA ASP A 81 3.99 -10.61 -5.47
C ASP A 81 4.32 -11.33 -6.73
N LYS A 82 3.71 -12.49 -6.92
CA LYS A 82 4.01 -13.29 -8.08
C LYS A 82 2.79 -14.07 -8.47
N PRO A 83 2.78 -14.43 -9.70
CA PRO A 83 1.68 -15.22 -10.21
C PRO A 83 1.60 -16.53 -9.48
N ARG A 84 0.92 -17.17 -9.17
CA ARG A 84 0.89 -18.28 -8.53
C ARG A 84 0.96 -19.41 -8.91
N ARG A 85 1.31 -19.94 -8.74
CA ARG A 85 1.57 -20.83 -9.01
C ARG A 85 1.00 -21.73 -9.04
N ASP A 86 0.71 -22.22 -9.10
CA ASP A 86 0.23 -22.90 -9.22
C ASP A 86 0.20 -23.82 -8.97
N ASP A 87 0.18 -24.18 -8.54
CA ASP A 87 0.13 -24.92 -8.33
C ASP A 87 -0.26 -25.56 -8.22
N ARG A 88 -0.54 -25.75 -8.21
CA ARG A 88 -0.94 -26.33 -8.07
C ARG A 88 -1.16 -26.80 -8.24
#